data_198e9eba66868a4611ad378ceeb9519d
#
_entry.id   198e9eba66868a4611ad378ceeb9519d
#
_cell.length_a   1.000
_cell.length_b   1.000
_cell.length_c   1.000
_cell.angle_alpha   90.00
_cell.angle_beta   90.00
_cell.angle_gamma   90.00
#
_symmetry.space_group_name_H-M   'P 1'
#
loop_
_entity.id
_entity.type
_entity.pdbx_description
1 polymer ?
#
loop_
_entity_poly.entity_id
_entity_poly.type
_entity_poly.pdbx_seq_one_letter_code
_entity_poly.pdbx_strand_id
1 'polypeptide(L)'
;MRTKIRGVHRIAGASLVATLGLLAAACGSSSSTTASSTAAPAASSTTAANLTPATINVGVLPIADVAPLYLGIKQGFFAKQKLTVVPHALQGGAAVASAVVGGSLQFGFGATANLILAVSQKLPLEFVASGDSAAANASTAWSAIQVSATSGITTIKDLAGKTIAANATQGENELALDSILIKNGVDPKSVHVVAMPFPNMPSALSAGQVQAVTEVEPFVSSINAHGGKTLSPLFEGMQPSLLVAGYFATTSEISSNPGLVKRFVTAMNESLDYASQNPDAVRQIIPTYTSIPAAVASSLKLPVWNSTLNTSSIQGQETLMKQLGWMTSDIPVSQLVWSGAKQ
;
A
#
# COMPACT_ATOMS: atom_id res chain seq x y z
N MET A 1 53.85 11.62 -0.61
CA MET A 1 54.16 12.57 -1.71
C MET A 1 53.10 13.65 -1.72
N ARG A 2 53.48 14.88 -1.40
CA ARG A 2 52.62 16.08 -1.31
C ARG A 2 52.49 16.70 -2.69
N THR A 3 51.32 17.18 -3.07
CA THR A 3 51.24 18.38 -3.92
C THR A 3 49.89 19.12 -3.67
N LYS A 4 50.05 20.38 -3.22
CA LYS A 4 49.08 21.47 -3.13
C LYS A 4 49.02 22.20 -4.48
N ILE A 5 47.91 22.90 -4.79
CA ILE A 5 47.80 24.21 -5.43
C ILE A 5 46.28 24.55 -5.45
N ARG A 6 45.72 25.48 -4.78
CA ARG A 6 45.54 26.95 -4.79
C ARG A 6 44.97 27.52 -6.11
N GLY A 7 43.85 28.24 -6.02
CA GLY A 7 43.33 29.17 -7.02
C GLY A 7 41.98 29.82 -6.60
N VAL A 8 42.10 31.02 -6.02
CA VAL A 8 41.01 31.98 -5.65
C VAL A 8 40.76 32.91 -6.82
N HIS A 9 39.50 33.20 -7.18
CA HIS A 9 39.16 34.49 -7.79
C HIS A 9 37.75 34.95 -7.38
N ARG A 10 37.74 36.07 -6.67
CA ARG A 10 36.59 36.94 -6.43
C ARG A 10 36.54 37.98 -7.56
N ILE A 11 35.34 38.28 -8.05
CA ILE A 11 35.06 39.60 -8.67
C ILE A 11 33.68 40.06 -8.22
N ALA A 12 33.66 41.23 -7.60
CA ALA A 12 32.47 42.01 -7.24
C ALA A 12 32.15 42.99 -8.38
N GLY A 13 30.90 43.32 -8.57
CA GLY A 13 30.45 44.39 -9.45
C GLY A 13 29.04 44.87 -9.14
N ALA A 14 28.92 45.95 -8.42
CA ALA A 14 27.69 46.70 -8.17
C ALA A 14 27.39 47.65 -9.33
N SER A 15 26.14 47.87 -9.67
CA SER A 15 25.67 49.13 -10.25
C SER A 15 24.17 49.32 -10.06
N LEU A 16 23.87 50.42 -9.46
CA LEU A 16 22.64 51.07 -9.07
C LEU A 16 22.18 51.95 -10.22
N VAL A 17 20.93 51.94 -10.68
CA VAL A 17 20.29 53.12 -11.31
C VAL A 17 18.80 53.15 -10.91
N ALA A 18 18.41 54.20 -10.25
CA ALA A 18 17.06 54.65 -9.96
C ALA A 18 16.57 55.60 -11.05
N THR A 19 15.31 55.50 -11.45
CA THR A 19 14.61 56.58 -12.13
C THR A 19 13.16 56.68 -11.66
N LEU A 20 12.88 57.85 -11.12
CA LEU A 20 11.60 58.42 -10.68
C LEU A 20 10.86 58.98 -11.89
N GLY A 21 9.53 58.86 -11.96
CA GLY A 21 8.70 59.56 -12.96
C GLY A 21 7.26 59.75 -12.47
N LEU A 22 6.87 61.01 -12.30
CA LEU A 22 5.68 61.58 -11.68
C LEU A 22 4.36 61.45 -12.45
N LEU A 23 3.27 61.35 -11.68
CA LEU A 23 1.92 61.99 -11.74
C LEU A 23 1.28 62.43 -13.06
N ALA A 24 0.02 62.04 -13.25
CA ALA A 24 -1.07 62.92 -13.68
C ALA A 24 -2.42 62.45 -13.20
N ALA A 25 -3.09 63.27 -12.40
CA ALA A 25 -4.48 63.17 -11.98
C ALA A 25 -5.38 63.80 -13.04
N ALA A 26 -6.55 63.20 -13.32
CA ALA A 26 -7.65 63.87 -13.98
C ALA A 26 -8.98 63.46 -13.33
N CYS A 27 -9.61 64.37 -12.65
CA CYS A 27 -10.99 64.32 -12.18
C CYS A 27 -11.96 64.54 -13.35
N GLY A 28 -13.03 63.79 -13.41
CA GLY A 28 -14.19 63.98 -14.28
C GLY A 28 -15.42 63.43 -13.63
N SER A 29 -16.25 64.33 -13.14
CA SER A 29 -17.56 64.04 -12.52
C SER A 29 -18.63 63.73 -13.56
N SER A 30 -19.57 62.94 -13.23
CA SER A 30 -21.04 63.04 -13.29
C SER A 30 -21.77 61.94 -14.05
N SER A 31 -22.82 61.59 -13.36
CA SER A 31 -24.19 61.16 -13.65
C SER A 31 -24.54 59.69 -13.52
N SER A 32 -25.30 59.50 -12.48
CA SER A 32 -26.13 58.36 -12.13
C SER A 32 -27.08 57.91 -13.25
N THR A 33 -27.03 56.61 -13.56
CA THR A 33 -28.19 55.90 -14.15
C THR A 33 -28.28 54.51 -13.50
N THR A 34 -29.29 54.33 -12.72
CA THR A 34 -29.69 53.11 -12.06
C THR A 34 -30.18 52.08 -13.12
N ALA A 35 -29.37 51.07 -13.42
CA ALA A 35 -29.81 49.90 -14.13
C ALA A 35 -29.72 48.71 -13.19
N SER A 36 -30.89 48.18 -12.76
CA SER A 36 -31.00 46.90 -12.08
C SER A 36 -30.43 45.79 -12.96
N SER A 37 -29.23 45.35 -12.66
CA SER A 37 -28.66 44.17 -13.27
C SER A 37 -28.89 42.98 -12.33
N THR A 38 -29.77 42.09 -12.75
CA THR A 38 -29.99 40.76 -12.18
C THR A 38 -28.65 40.02 -12.27
N ALA A 39 -27.94 39.87 -11.14
CA ALA A 39 -26.71 39.10 -11.07
C ALA A 39 -27.08 37.59 -11.24
N ALA A 40 -26.70 37.05 -12.38
CA ALA A 40 -26.64 35.59 -12.55
C ALA A 40 -25.57 35.04 -11.56
N PRO A 41 -25.81 33.87 -10.93
CA PRO A 41 -24.84 33.27 -10.05
C PRO A 41 -23.53 33.02 -10.85
N ALA A 42 -22.46 33.65 -10.44
CA ALA A 42 -21.13 33.35 -10.96
C ALA A 42 -20.84 31.88 -10.68
N ALA A 43 -20.79 31.07 -11.73
CA ALA A 43 -20.22 29.76 -11.66
C ALA A 43 -18.81 29.89 -11.12
N SER A 44 -18.57 29.41 -9.92
CA SER A 44 -17.23 29.28 -9.34
C SER A 44 -16.42 28.37 -10.25
N SER A 45 -15.74 28.91 -11.22
CA SER A 45 -14.68 28.21 -11.93
C SER A 45 -13.60 27.91 -10.90
N THR A 46 -13.58 26.69 -10.39
CA THR A 46 -12.48 26.14 -9.64
C THR A 46 -11.25 26.22 -10.55
N THR A 47 -10.41 27.20 -10.30
CA THR A 47 -9.13 27.39 -10.97
C THR A 47 -8.37 26.07 -10.71
N ALA A 48 -8.13 25.30 -11.75
CA ALA A 48 -7.25 24.14 -11.68
C ALA A 48 -5.89 24.67 -11.18
N ALA A 49 -5.57 24.40 -9.92
CA ALA A 49 -4.30 24.79 -9.34
C ALA A 49 -3.19 24.32 -10.28
N ASN A 50 -2.26 25.18 -10.64
CA ASN A 50 -1.06 24.85 -11.45
C ASN A 50 -0.21 23.87 -10.63
N LEU A 51 -0.52 22.55 -10.71
CA LEU A 51 0.20 21.50 -10.01
C LEU A 51 1.60 21.37 -10.64
N THR A 52 2.64 21.48 -9.82
CA THR A 52 4.02 21.21 -10.26
C THR A 52 4.19 19.71 -10.51
N PRO A 53 4.68 19.29 -11.68
CA PRO A 53 5.00 17.89 -11.95
C PRO A 53 6.00 17.34 -10.92
N ALA A 54 5.78 16.09 -10.51
CA ALA A 54 6.68 15.39 -9.59
C ALA A 54 6.80 13.92 -9.97
N THR A 55 8.00 13.36 -9.79
CA THR A 55 8.24 11.92 -9.85
C THR A 55 8.23 11.38 -8.43
N ILE A 56 7.52 10.26 -8.21
CA ILE A 56 7.44 9.56 -6.93
C ILE A 56 7.83 8.10 -7.10
N ASN A 57 8.62 7.61 -6.15
CA ASN A 57 9.02 6.20 -6.06
C ASN A 57 8.11 5.50 -5.06
N VAL A 58 7.51 4.38 -5.46
CA VAL A 58 6.56 3.62 -4.64
C VAL A 58 7.04 2.19 -4.51
N GLY A 59 7.29 1.76 -3.27
CA GLY A 59 7.66 0.37 -2.98
C GLY A 59 6.44 -0.54 -3.01
N VAL A 60 6.55 -1.66 -3.72
CA VAL A 60 5.48 -2.65 -3.89
C VAL A 60 6.03 -4.07 -3.79
N LEU A 61 5.12 -5.04 -3.66
CA LEU A 61 5.42 -6.46 -3.80
C LEU A 61 4.84 -6.97 -5.13
N PRO A 62 5.40 -8.03 -5.75
CA PRO A 62 4.88 -8.59 -7.00
C PRO A 62 3.68 -9.53 -6.74
N ILE A 63 2.57 -8.99 -6.23
CA ILE A 63 1.34 -9.69 -5.83
C ILE A 63 0.10 -9.01 -6.44
N ALA A 64 -1.05 -9.68 -6.40
CA ALA A 64 -2.29 -9.14 -7.00
C ALA A 64 -2.78 -7.86 -6.30
N ASP A 65 -2.50 -7.72 -5.04
CA ASP A 65 -2.93 -6.62 -4.13
C ASP A 65 -2.63 -5.23 -4.69
N VAL A 66 -1.48 -5.08 -5.36
CA VAL A 66 -1.01 -3.80 -5.89
C VAL A 66 -1.49 -3.50 -7.32
N ALA A 67 -2.35 -4.34 -7.91
CA ALA A 67 -2.90 -4.12 -9.24
C ALA A 67 -3.53 -2.73 -9.43
N PRO A 68 -4.24 -2.13 -8.44
CA PRO A 68 -4.79 -0.79 -8.57
C PRO A 68 -3.74 0.28 -8.88
N LEU A 69 -2.53 0.21 -8.30
CA LEU A 69 -1.45 1.15 -8.59
C LEU A 69 -1.06 1.11 -10.06
N TYR A 70 -0.84 -0.08 -10.61
CA TYR A 70 -0.48 -0.28 -12.02
C TYR A 70 -1.61 0.12 -12.96
N LEU A 71 -2.86 -0.17 -12.60
CA LEU A 71 -4.03 0.30 -13.34
C LEU A 71 -4.13 1.82 -13.32
N GLY A 72 -3.95 2.47 -12.17
CA GLY A 72 -3.98 3.92 -12.03
C GLY A 72 -2.89 4.61 -12.88
N ILE A 73 -1.71 4.02 -12.97
CA ILE A 73 -0.64 4.48 -13.88
C ILE A 73 -1.12 4.35 -15.33
N LYS A 74 -1.61 3.16 -15.73
CA LYS A 74 -2.09 2.87 -17.09
C LYS A 74 -3.26 3.75 -17.51
N GLN A 75 -4.21 4.01 -16.60
CA GLN A 75 -5.40 4.84 -16.85
C GLN A 75 -5.11 6.35 -16.77
N GLY A 76 -3.91 6.72 -16.35
CA GLY A 76 -3.50 8.12 -16.27
C GLY A 76 -4.02 8.87 -15.05
N PHE A 77 -4.53 8.19 -14.01
CA PHE A 77 -5.05 8.84 -12.80
C PHE A 77 -3.95 9.62 -12.07
N PHE A 78 -2.75 9.07 -11.97
CA PHE A 78 -1.59 9.76 -11.46
C PHE A 78 -1.15 10.92 -12.36
N ALA A 79 -1.19 10.74 -13.69
CA ALA A 79 -0.84 11.79 -14.65
C ALA A 79 -1.79 13.01 -14.56
N LYS A 80 -3.10 12.80 -14.30
CA LYS A 80 -4.06 13.87 -14.00
C LYS A 80 -3.62 14.71 -12.79
N GLN A 81 -2.97 14.09 -11.80
CA GLN A 81 -2.41 14.73 -10.63
C GLN A 81 -0.98 15.27 -10.86
N LYS A 82 -0.47 15.28 -12.11
CA LYS A 82 0.90 15.65 -12.46
C LYS A 82 1.95 14.84 -11.69
N LEU A 83 1.66 13.55 -11.45
CA LEU A 83 2.56 12.59 -10.83
C LEU A 83 3.05 11.57 -11.86
N THR A 84 4.36 11.36 -11.92
CA THR A 84 4.99 10.23 -12.57
C THR A 84 5.33 9.21 -11.48
N VAL A 85 4.70 8.05 -11.50
CA VAL A 85 4.92 7.00 -10.52
C VAL A 85 5.93 5.99 -11.05
N VAL A 86 6.95 5.68 -10.24
CA VAL A 86 7.94 4.64 -10.49
C VAL A 86 7.77 3.55 -9.44
N PRO A 87 7.12 2.41 -9.76
CA PRO A 87 7.02 1.28 -8.85
C PRO A 87 8.36 0.56 -8.70
N HIS A 88 8.72 0.21 -7.46
CA HIS A 88 9.90 -0.58 -7.11
C HIS A 88 9.45 -1.88 -6.46
N ALA A 89 9.60 -3.00 -7.17
CA ALA A 89 9.28 -4.32 -6.63
C ALA A 89 10.35 -4.77 -5.64
N LEU A 90 9.95 -5.06 -4.41
CA LEU A 90 10.81 -5.52 -3.31
C LEU A 90 10.34 -6.91 -2.83
N GLN A 91 11.22 -7.63 -2.12
CA GLN A 91 10.97 -9.04 -1.76
C GLN A 91 10.12 -9.20 -0.48
N GLY A 92 9.82 -8.12 0.23
CA GLY A 92 9.01 -8.17 1.46
C GLY A 92 8.72 -6.79 2.04
N GLY A 93 7.69 -6.70 2.88
CA GLY A 93 7.21 -5.46 3.49
C GLY A 93 8.26 -4.74 4.35
N ALA A 94 9.14 -5.49 5.03
CA ALA A 94 10.22 -4.90 5.83
C ALA A 94 11.22 -4.13 4.96
N ALA A 95 11.53 -4.65 3.76
CA ALA A 95 12.40 -3.96 2.80
C ALA A 95 11.73 -2.69 2.28
N VAL A 96 10.40 -2.73 2.03
CA VAL A 96 9.62 -1.54 1.63
C VAL A 96 9.65 -0.49 2.75
N ALA A 97 9.35 -0.88 3.99
CA ALA A 97 9.33 0.03 5.14
C ALA A 97 10.72 0.68 5.35
N SER A 98 11.79 -0.12 5.28
CA SER A 98 13.17 0.40 5.41
C SER A 98 13.52 1.40 4.32
N ALA A 99 13.10 1.15 3.07
CA ALA A 99 13.37 2.05 1.94
C ALA A 99 12.57 3.36 2.06
N VAL A 100 11.33 3.32 2.59
CA VAL A 100 10.51 4.51 2.87
C VAL A 100 11.11 5.31 4.02
N VAL A 101 11.46 4.67 5.15
CA VAL A 101 12.11 5.35 6.30
C VAL A 101 13.46 5.94 5.90
N GLY A 102 14.21 5.25 5.04
CA GLY A 102 15.49 5.72 4.51
C GLY A 102 15.37 6.82 3.43
N GLY A 103 14.15 7.22 3.04
CA GLY A 103 13.89 8.31 2.08
C GLY A 103 14.15 7.97 0.61
N SER A 104 14.49 6.73 0.27
CA SER A 104 14.65 6.29 -1.13
C SER A 104 13.31 6.09 -1.84
N LEU A 105 12.25 5.85 -1.10
CA LEU A 105 10.87 5.76 -1.57
C LEU A 105 10.00 6.77 -0.82
N GLN A 106 9.10 7.46 -1.55
CA GLN A 106 8.14 8.38 -0.96
C GLN A 106 6.97 7.64 -0.32
N PHE A 107 6.54 6.56 -0.96
CA PHE A 107 5.42 5.72 -0.49
C PHE A 107 5.80 4.25 -0.53
N GLY A 108 5.15 3.46 0.32
CA GLY A 108 5.27 2.01 0.31
C GLY A 108 3.91 1.35 0.44
N PHE A 109 3.77 0.17 -0.14
CA PHE A 109 2.66 -0.75 0.11
C PHE A 109 3.07 -1.74 1.20
N GLY A 110 2.23 -1.95 2.20
CA GLY A 110 2.53 -2.88 3.28
C GLY A 110 1.31 -3.31 4.08
N ALA A 111 1.44 -4.48 4.68
CA ALA A 111 0.39 -5.12 5.45
C ALA A 111 0.13 -4.41 6.79
N THR A 112 -1.11 -4.48 7.26
CA THR A 112 -1.59 -3.75 8.43
C THR A 112 -0.85 -4.17 9.71
N ALA A 113 -0.74 -5.47 9.99
CA ALA A 113 -0.02 -5.94 11.19
C ALA A 113 1.46 -5.52 11.18
N ASN A 114 2.09 -5.53 10.00
CA ASN A 114 3.48 -5.09 9.87
C ASN A 114 3.64 -3.59 10.18
N LEU A 115 2.70 -2.73 9.73
CA LEU A 115 2.73 -1.31 10.05
C LEU A 115 2.46 -1.06 11.54
N ILE A 116 1.46 -1.75 12.12
CA ILE A 116 1.18 -1.68 13.56
C ILE A 116 2.45 -2.00 14.35
N LEU A 117 3.11 -3.12 14.02
CA LEU A 117 4.35 -3.53 14.69
C LEU A 117 5.47 -2.49 14.52
N ALA A 118 5.65 -1.97 13.31
CA ALA A 118 6.65 -0.94 13.02
C ALA A 118 6.41 0.34 13.85
N VAL A 119 5.16 0.82 13.93
CA VAL A 119 4.81 2.01 14.72
C VAL A 119 4.94 1.73 16.22
N SER A 120 4.62 0.52 16.70
CA SER A 120 4.87 0.12 18.10
C SER A 120 6.34 0.21 18.47
N GLN A 121 7.23 -0.04 17.52
CA GLN A 121 8.68 0.09 17.61
C GLN A 121 9.18 1.52 17.34
N LYS A 122 8.26 2.51 17.27
CA LYS A 122 8.55 3.95 17.07
C LYS A 122 9.06 4.31 15.68
N LEU A 123 8.81 3.48 14.65
CA LEU A 123 9.03 3.93 13.27
C LEU A 123 7.98 4.98 12.90
N PRO A 124 8.38 6.10 12.27
CA PRO A 124 7.50 7.23 11.98
C PRO A 124 6.73 7.00 10.68
N LEU A 125 5.80 6.04 10.70
CA LEU A 125 5.02 5.62 9.53
C LEU A 125 3.51 5.79 9.79
N GLU A 126 2.77 6.21 8.78
CA GLU A 126 1.31 6.28 8.79
C GLU A 126 0.74 5.78 7.46
N PHE A 127 -0.40 5.07 7.50
CA PHE A 127 -1.20 4.82 6.30
C PHE A 127 -1.75 6.12 5.74
N VAL A 128 -1.58 6.33 4.44
CA VAL A 128 -2.11 7.48 3.71
C VAL A 128 -3.28 7.10 2.79
N ALA A 129 -3.34 5.85 2.34
CA ALA A 129 -4.44 5.33 1.54
C ALA A 129 -4.68 3.85 1.83
N SER A 130 -5.91 3.40 1.60
CA SER A 130 -6.25 1.98 1.62
C SER A 130 -5.47 1.20 0.55
N GLY A 131 -5.31 -0.08 0.77
CA GLY A 131 -4.82 -1.05 -0.22
C GLY A 131 -5.93 -2.04 -0.53
N ASP A 132 -5.96 -3.12 0.22
CA ASP A 132 -6.89 -4.21 0.01
C ASP A 132 -7.42 -4.78 1.32
N SER A 133 -8.47 -5.58 1.19
CA SER A 133 -9.14 -6.24 2.30
C SER A 133 -9.44 -7.70 1.96
N ALA A 134 -9.59 -8.49 3.01
CA ALA A 134 -10.13 -9.84 2.91
C ALA A 134 -11.53 -9.82 2.30
N ALA A 135 -11.90 -10.88 1.61
CA ALA A 135 -13.24 -11.04 1.10
C ALA A 135 -14.26 -11.20 2.25
N ALA A 136 -15.53 -10.92 1.96
CA ALA A 136 -16.59 -11.05 2.95
C ALA A 136 -16.87 -12.51 3.34
N ASN A 137 -16.46 -13.46 2.51
CA ASN A 137 -16.70 -14.89 2.74
C ASN A 137 -15.59 -15.78 2.12
N ALA A 138 -15.48 -16.98 2.64
CA ALA A 138 -14.45 -17.96 2.27
C ALA A 138 -14.51 -18.43 0.80
N SER A 139 -15.69 -18.39 0.16
CA SER A 139 -15.84 -18.87 -1.23
C SER A 139 -15.13 -17.97 -2.23
N THR A 140 -14.94 -16.71 -1.88
CA THR A 140 -14.25 -15.67 -2.69
C THR A 140 -12.87 -15.35 -2.15
N ALA A 141 -12.36 -16.14 -1.19
CA ALA A 141 -11.05 -15.94 -0.60
C ALA A 141 -9.95 -15.95 -1.67
N TRP A 142 -9.07 -14.96 -1.59
CA TRP A 142 -7.93 -14.76 -2.49
C TRP A 142 -6.59 -15.04 -1.81
N SER A 143 -6.65 -15.46 -0.55
CA SER A 143 -5.51 -15.87 0.26
C SER A 143 -5.79 -17.23 0.90
N ALA A 144 -4.74 -18.04 1.14
CA ALA A 144 -4.93 -19.39 1.63
C ALA A 144 -3.74 -19.93 2.42
N ILE A 145 -4.02 -20.83 3.36
CA ILE A 145 -3.06 -21.80 3.84
C ILE A 145 -3.09 -22.95 2.82
N GLN A 146 -1.95 -23.25 2.21
CA GLN A 146 -1.85 -24.28 1.19
C GLN A 146 -0.82 -25.34 1.55
N VAL A 147 -1.09 -26.58 1.11
CA VAL A 147 -0.28 -27.76 1.34
C VAL A 147 -0.04 -28.53 0.04
N SER A 148 1.01 -29.33 -0.02
CA SER A 148 1.22 -30.25 -1.12
C SER A 148 0.10 -31.32 -1.14
N ALA A 149 -0.31 -31.76 -2.33
CA ALA A 149 -1.28 -32.84 -2.51
C ALA A 149 -0.89 -34.14 -1.81
N THR A 150 0.42 -34.38 -1.66
CA THR A 150 0.99 -35.62 -1.07
C THR A 150 1.45 -35.45 0.37
N SER A 151 1.20 -34.29 1.01
CA SER A 151 1.66 -34.01 2.37
C SER A 151 1.02 -34.87 3.47
N GLY A 152 -0.15 -35.44 3.18
CA GLY A 152 -0.98 -36.11 4.23
C GLY A 152 -1.68 -35.12 5.17
N ILE A 153 -1.46 -33.82 5.05
CA ILE A 153 -2.10 -32.78 5.86
C ILE A 153 -3.50 -32.52 5.28
N THR A 154 -4.53 -32.68 6.11
CA THR A 154 -5.93 -32.55 5.69
C THR A 154 -6.73 -31.60 6.58
N THR A 155 -6.23 -31.30 7.78
CA THR A 155 -6.85 -30.38 8.74
C THR A 155 -5.85 -29.38 9.31
N ILE A 156 -6.35 -28.30 9.90
CA ILE A 156 -5.50 -27.32 10.59
C ILE A 156 -4.73 -27.95 11.76
N LYS A 157 -5.29 -28.99 12.39
CA LYS A 157 -4.62 -29.68 13.50
C LYS A 157 -3.36 -30.44 13.07
N ASP A 158 -3.30 -30.87 11.81
CA ASP A 158 -2.13 -31.55 11.25
C ASP A 158 -0.92 -30.63 11.07
N LEU A 159 -1.10 -29.31 11.22
CA LEU A 159 -0.04 -28.31 11.13
C LEU A 159 0.85 -28.29 12.39
N ALA A 160 0.41 -28.84 13.52
CA ALA A 160 1.23 -28.95 14.73
C ALA A 160 2.57 -29.66 14.44
N GLY A 161 3.68 -29.09 14.87
CA GLY A 161 5.03 -29.58 14.63
C GLY A 161 5.55 -29.39 13.19
N LYS A 162 4.82 -28.68 12.31
CA LYS A 162 5.24 -28.44 10.92
C LYS A 162 5.94 -27.10 10.73
N THR A 163 6.73 -27.04 9.66
CA THR A 163 7.34 -25.78 9.20
C THR A 163 6.42 -25.16 8.14
N ILE A 164 6.05 -23.91 8.37
CA ILE A 164 5.11 -23.16 7.52
C ILE A 164 5.82 -21.88 7.03
N ALA A 165 5.79 -21.63 5.73
CA ALA A 165 6.32 -20.38 5.22
C ALA A 165 5.26 -19.27 5.27
N ALA A 166 5.69 -18.09 5.74
CA ALA A 166 4.95 -16.82 5.65
C ALA A 166 5.86 -15.76 5.02
N ASN A 167 5.27 -14.71 4.46
CA ASN A 167 6.07 -13.66 3.79
C ASN A 167 6.96 -12.86 4.76
N ALA A 168 6.59 -12.82 6.02
CA ALA A 168 7.37 -12.25 7.11
C ALA A 168 7.01 -12.95 8.42
N THR A 169 7.96 -13.05 9.35
CA THR A 169 7.65 -13.39 10.74
C THR A 169 7.03 -12.19 11.44
N GLN A 170 6.07 -12.44 12.33
CA GLN A 170 5.26 -11.41 13.00
C GLN A 170 4.58 -10.44 12.02
N GLY A 171 4.20 -10.95 10.85
CA GLY A 171 3.47 -10.23 9.81
C GLY A 171 2.02 -10.67 9.68
N GLU A 172 1.30 -10.03 8.76
CA GLU A 172 -0.14 -10.28 8.54
C GLU A 172 -0.48 -11.74 8.26
N ASN A 173 0.33 -12.41 7.44
CA ASN A 173 0.10 -13.81 7.10
C ASN A 173 0.28 -14.75 8.30
N GLU A 174 1.30 -14.48 9.14
CA GLU A 174 1.49 -15.26 10.38
C GLU A 174 0.39 -14.93 11.39
N LEU A 175 -0.01 -13.65 11.52
CA LEU A 175 -1.12 -13.26 12.41
C LEU A 175 -2.42 -13.98 12.04
N ALA A 176 -2.72 -14.06 10.74
CA ALA A 176 -3.90 -14.78 10.25
C ALA A 176 -3.78 -16.31 10.47
N LEU A 177 -2.59 -16.88 10.23
CA LEU A 177 -2.30 -18.29 10.54
C LEU A 177 -2.52 -18.56 12.02
N ASP A 178 -1.95 -17.77 12.91
CA ASP A 178 -2.06 -17.95 14.36
C ASP A 178 -3.51 -17.83 14.83
N SER A 179 -4.28 -16.89 14.27
CA SER A 179 -5.73 -16.81 14.52
C SER A 179 -6.45 -18.11 14.17
N ILE A 180 -6.13 -18.68 13.01
CA ILE A 180 -6.76 -19.93 12.53
C ILE A 180 -6.33 -21.13 13.38
N LEU A 181 -5.06 -21.20 13.76
CA LEU A 181 -4.54 -22.23 14.67
C LEU A 181 -5.30 -22.20 16.01
N ILE A 182 -5.39 -21.03 16.64
CA ILE A 182 -6.10 -20.81 17.91
C ILE A 182 -7.57 -21.23 17.79
N LYS A 183 -8.27 -20.80 16.74
CA LYS A 183 -9.68 -21.17 16.49
C LYS A 183 -9.90 -22.68 16.34
N ASN A 184 -8.88 -23.42 15.94
CA ASN A 184 -8.91 -24.88 15.78
C ASN A 184 -8.30 -25.64 16.96
N GLY A 185 -7.95 -24.94 18.06
CA GLY A 185 -7.39 -25.54 19.27
C GLY A 185 -5.94 -26.00 19.12
N VAL A 186 -5.18 -25.38 18.20
CA VAL A 186 -3.74 -25.60 18.01
C VAL A 186 -2.97 -24.44 18.62
N ASP A 187 -1.98 -24.73 19.45
CA ASP A 187 -1.07 -23.72 19.97
C ASP A 187 -0.18 -23.17 18.82
N PRO A 188 -0.19 -21.86 18.52
CA PRO A 188 0.70 -21.28 17.52
C PRO A 188 2.19 -21.60 17.74
N LYS A 189 2.62 -21.74 19.00
CA LYS A 189 4.01 -22.11 19.34
C LYS A 189 4.37 -23.54 18.94
N SER A 190 3.40 -24.36 18.57
CA SER A 190 3.65 -25.72 18.07
C SER A 190 4.06 -25.78 16.61
N VAL A 191 3.98 -24.68 15.86
CA VAL A 191 4.41 -24.59 14.47
C VAL A 191 5.69 -23.77 14.32
N HIS A 192 6.47 -24.05 13.27
CA HIS A 192 7.69 -23.29 12.96
C HIS A 192 7.41 -22.39 11.77
N VAL A 193 7.23 -21.08 12.00
CA VAL A 193 7.07 -20.12 10.92
C VAL A 193 8.43 -19.67 10.42
N VAL A 194 8.63 -19.72 9.08
CA VAL A 194 9.84 -19.25 8.41
C VAL A 194 9.48 -18.15 7.41
N ALA A 195 10.26 -17.07 7.42
CA ALA A 195 10.07 -15.98 6.48
C ALA A 195 10.56 -16.37 5.08
N MET A 196 9.71 -16.20 4.07
CA MET A 196 10.05 -16.50 2.67
C MET A 196 9.27 -15.56 1.74
N PRO A 197 9.90 -14.95 0.72
CA PRO A 197 9.20 -14.17 -0.29
C PRO A 197 8.12 -15.01 -1.00
N PHE A 198 6.94 -14.44 -1.25
CA PHE A 198 5.83 -15.10 -1.92
C PHE A 198 6.22 -15.88 -3.20
N PRO A 199 7.00 -15.32 -4.15
CA PRO A 199 7.36 -16.06 -5.36
C PRO A 199 8.17 -17.34 -5.13
N ASN A 200 8.77 -17.51 -3.96
CA ASN A 200 9.61 -18.67 -3.63
C ASN A 200 8.82 -19.81 -2.95
N MET A 201 7.67 -19.49 -2.33
CA MET A 201 6.89 -20.47 -1.57
C MET A 201 6.34 -21.64 -2.41
N PRO A 202 5.85 -21.42 -3.66
CA PRO A 202 5.36 -22.54 -4.46
C PRO A 202 6.43 -23.62 -4.71
N SER A 203 7.67 -23.19 -5.00
CA SER A 203 8.77 -24.13 -5.23
C SER A 203 9.24 -24.81 -3.94
N ALA A 204 9.29 -24.05 -2.82
CA ALA A 204 9.65 -24.61 -1.52
C ALA A 204 8.63 -25.66 -1.03
N LEU A 205 7.34 -25.39 -1.23
CA LEU A 205 6.25 -26.32 -0.92
C LEU A 205 6.35 -27.60 -1.78
N SER A 206 6.54 -27.43 -3.09
CA SER A 206 6.68 -28.55 -4.03
C SER A 206 7.91 -29.42 -3.72
N ALA A 207 9.02 -28.80 -3.30
CA ALA A 207 10.23 -29.50 -2.89
C ALA A 207 10.18 -30.11 -1.47
N GLY A 208 9.08 -29.89 -0.72
CA GLY A 208 8.93 -30.40 0.65
C GLY A 208 9.82 -29.70 1.68
N GLN A 209 10.43 -28.54 1.33
CA GLN A 209 11.25 -27.73 2.25
C GLN A 209 10.39 -27.15 3.38
N VAL A 210 9.12 -26.87 3.09
CA VAL A 210 8.09 -26.50 4.05
C VAL A 210 6.86 -27.37 3.84
N GLN A 211 6.09 -27.61 4.90
CA GLN A 211 4.92 -28.49 4.83
C GLN A 211 3.64 -27.73 4.48
N ALA A 212 3.61 -26.43 4.75
CA ALA A 212 2.53 -25.54 4.33
C ALA A 212 3.08 -24.16 4.01
N VAL A 213 2.29 -23.35 3.32
CA VAL A 213 2.57 -21.96 3.01
C VAL A 213 1.34 -21.09 3.26
N THR A 214 1.54 -19.84 3.64
CA THR A 214 0.48 -18.83 3.73
C THR A 214 0.61 -17.90 2.53
N GLU A 215 -0.23 -18.12 1.52
CA GLU A 215 -0.10 -17.48 0.23
C GLU A 215 -1.25 -16.52 -0.09
N VAL A 216 -0.95 -15.61 -1.01
CA VAL A 216 -1.88 -14.69 -1.63
C VAL A 216 -1.90 -14.88 -3.15
N GLU A 217 -2.90 -14.33 -3.84
CA GLU A 217 -2.88 -14.35 -5.29
C GLU A 217 -1.74 -13.47 -5.86
N PRO A 218 -1.09 -13.90 -6.94
CA PRO A 218 -1.47 -14.97 -7.86
C PRO A 218 -0.90 -16.35 -7.50
N PHE A 219 -0.22 -16.50 -6.38
CA PHE A 219 0.49 -17.74 -6.02
C PHE A 219 -0.44 -18.83 -5.52
N VAL A 220 -1.58 -18.48 -4.89
CA VAL A 220 -2.64 -19.44 -4.54
C VAL A 220 -3.10 -20.22 -5.77
N SER A 221 -3.45 -19.52 -6.83
CA SER A 221 -3.85 -20.13 -8.11
C SER A 221 -2.71 -20.91 -8.76
N SER A 222 -1.47 -20.42 -8.67
CA SER A 222 -0.30 -21.12 -9.19
C SER A 222 -0.08 -22.46 -8.49
N ILE A 223 -0.13 -22.52 -7.17
CA ILE A 223 0.01 -23.75 -6.38
C ILE A 223 -1.11 -24.73 -6.73
N ASN A 224 -2.37 -24.27 -6.81
CA ASN A 224 -3.51 -25.11 -7.18
C ASN A 224 -3.37 -25.69 -8.60
N ALA A 225 -2.87 -24.91 -9.55
CA ALA A 225 -2.63 -25.37 -10.92
C ALA A 225 -1.55 -26.47 -11.00
N HIS A 226 -0.65 -26.55 -10.03
CA HIS A 226 0.39 -27.58 -9.90
C HIS A 226 0.04 -28.69 -8.93
N GLY A 227 -1.25 -28.81 -8.57
CA GLY A 227 -1.77 -29.93 -7.76
C GLY A 227 -1.67 -29.73 -6.25
N GLY A 228 -1.27 -28.56 -5.78
CA GLY A 228 -1.40 -28.20 -4.36
C GLY A 228 -2.86 -28.05 -3.93
N LYS A 229 -3.09 -28.02 -2.63
CA LYS A 229 -4.44 -27.94 -2.04
C LYS A 229 -4.56 -26.79 -1.08
N THR A 230 -5.67 -26.08 -1.15
CA THR A 230 -6.08 -25.13 -0.12
C THR A 230 -6.59 -25.88 1.10
N LEU A 231 -5.93 -25.68 2.23
CA LEU A 231 -6.33 -26.23 3.52
C LEU A 231 -7.38 -25.34 4.21
N SER A 232 -7.20 -24.02 4.12
CA SER A 232 -8.10 -23.02 4.69
C SER A 232 -7.93 -21.68 3.96
N PRO A 233 -8.99 -20.85 3.83
CA PRO A 233 -8.84 -19.42 3.62
C PRO A 233 -7.94 -18.83 4.69
N LEU A 234 -7.13 -17.82 4.35
CA LEU A 234 -6.19 -17.22 5.30
C LEU A 234 -6.81 -15.99 5.98
N PHE A 235 -6.93 -14.87 5.27
CA PHE A 235 -7.41 -13.63 5.87
C PHE A 235 -8.90 -13.69 6.23
N GLU A 236 -9.72 -14.28 5.39
CA GLU A 236 -11.14 -14.53 5.66
C GLU A 236 -11.35 -15.51 6.83
N GLY A 237 -10.41 -16.42 7.03
CA GLY A 237 -10.37 -17.34 8.18
C GLY A 237 -10.07 -16.61 9.49
N MET A 238 -9.27 -15.55 9.44
CA MET A 238 -9.02 -14.65 10.56
C MET A 238 -10.23 -13.75 10.83
N GLN A 239 -10.62 -12.92 9.86
CA GLN A 239 -11.73 -11.97 9.98
C GLN A 239 -12.26 -11.57 8.59
N PRO A 240 -13.57 -11.69 8.32
CA PRO A 240 -14.16 -11.13 7.11
C PRO A 240 -13.94 -9.62 6.99
N SER A 241 -13.67 -9.16 5.78
CA SER A 241 -13.44 -7.73 5.47
C SER A 241 -12.28 -7.09 6.28
N LEU A 242 -11.33 -7.90 6.74
CA LEU A 242 -10.11 -7.45 7.38
C LEU A 242 -9.38 -6.45 6.46
N LEU A 243 -8.92 -5.30 6.97
CA LEU A 243 -7.95 -4.48 6.27
C LEU A 243 -6.60 -5.23 6.25
N VAL A 244 -6.22 -5.75 5.09
CA VAL A 244 -4.99 -6.55 4.96
C VAL A 244 -3.78 -5.67 4.76
N ALA A 245 -3.88 -4.65 3.88
CA ALA A 245 -2.76 -3.79 3.56
C ALA A 245 -3.20 -2.37 3.14
N GLY A 246 -2.23 -1.47 3.10
CA GLY A 246 -2.43 -0.10 2.64
C GLY A 246 -1.15 0.55 2.13
N TYR A 247 -1.30 1.75 1.60
CA TYR A 247 -0.17 2.59 1.22
C TYR A 247 0.20 3.50 2.38
N PHE A 248 1.48 3.57 2.69
CA PHE A 248 2.02 4.35 3.80
C PHE A 248 3.16 5.27 3.37
N ALA A 249 3.41 6.28 4.19
CA ALA A 249 4.54 7.20 4.06
C ALA A 249 5.13 7.50 5.45
N THR A 250 6.27 8.20 5.50
CA THR A 250 6.77 8.72 6.77
C THR A 250 5.96 9.94 7.22
N THR A 251 5.86 10.14 8.54
CA THR A 251 5.26 11.37 9.12
C THR A 251 5.98 12.64 8.64
N SER A 252 7.28 12.53 8.36
CA SER A 252 8.08 13.62 7.77
C SER A 252 7.65 13.93 6.34
N GLU A 253 7.45 12.91 5.48
CA GLU A 253 6.97 13.12 4.10
C GLU A 253 5.57 13.75 4.11
N ILE A 254 4.68 13.26 4.97
CA ILE A 254 3.31 13.78 5.12
C ILE A 254 3.33 15.26 5.53
N SER A 255 4.17 15.64 6.48
CA SER A 255 4.22 17.01 7.01
C SER A 255 4.96 17.97 6.09
N SER A 256 6.03 17.52 5.42
CA SER A 256 6.85 18.37 4.55
C SER A 256 6.25 18.54 3.14
N ASN A 257 5.52 17.53 2.65
CA ASN A 257 4.97 17.50 1.29
C ASN A 257 3.46 17.19 1.25
N PRO A 258 2.60 17.87 2.07
CA PRO A 258 1.18 17.53 2.19
C PRO A 258 0.43 17.61 0.86
N GLY A 259 0.82 18.51 -0.04
CA GLY A 259 0.25 18.62 -1.37
C GLY A 259 0.59 17.42 -2.27
N LEU A 260 1.80 16.85 -2.16
CA LEU A 260 2.21 15.66 -2.87
C LEU A 260 1.43 14.44 -2.37
N VAL A 261 1.36 14.26 -1.04
CA VAL A 261 0.62 13.17 -0.40
C VAL A 261 -0.86 13.21 -0.81
N LYS A 262 -1.50 14.38 -0.75
CA LYS A 262 -2.90 14.53 -1.17
C LYS A 262 -3.12 14.13 -2.64
N ARG A 263 -2.22 14.51 -3.55
CA ARG A 263 -2.29 14.14 -4.97
C ARG A 263 -2.15 12.63 -5.17
N PHE A 264 -1.20 12.00 -4.46
CA PHE A 264 -1.03 10.56 -4.49
C PHE A 264 -2.30 9.85 -4.02
N VAL A 265 -2.84 10.24 -2.87
CA VAL A 265 -4.05 9.66 -2.28
C VAL A 265 -5.26 9.83 -3.20
N THR A 266 -5.42 11.00 -3.82
CA THR A 266 -6.50 11.23 -4.79
C THR A 266 -6.44 10.25 -5.96
N ALA A 267 -5.24 10.10 -6.58
CA ALA A 267 -5.06 9.18 -7.70
C ALA A 267 -5.19 7.71 -7.26
N MET A 268 -4.70 7.38 -6.06
CA MET A 268 -4.77 6.01 -5.54
C MET A 268 -6.21 5.61 -5.24
N ASN A 269 -7.01 6.49 -4.64
CA ASN A 269 -8.43 6.25 -4.39
C ASN A 269 -9.20 6.03 -5.72
N GLU A 270 -8.95 6.86 -6.76
CA GLU A 270 -9.52 6.66 -8.09
C GLU A 270 -9.09 5.31 -8.69
N SER A 271 -7.85 4.88 -8.42
CA SER A 271 -7.31 3.59 -8.87
C SER A 271 -7.97 2.39 -8.18
N LEU A 272 -8.19 2.48 -6.87
CA LEU A 272 -8.87 1.44 -6.08
C LEU A 272 -10.32 1.29 -6.50
N ASP A 273 -11.04 2.43 -6.65
CA ASP A 273 -12.44 2.44 -7.09
C ASP A 273 -12.57 1.89 -8.54
N TYR A 274 -11.62 2.22 -9.42
CA TYR A 274 -11.58 1.66 -10.77
C TYR A 274 -11.32 0.15 -10.75
N ALA A 275 -10.34 -0.33 -9.99
CA ALA A 275 -10.01 -1.76 -9.90
C ALA A 275 -11.19 -2.59 -9.39
N SER A 276 -11.91 -2.10 -8.37
CA SER A 276 -13.08 -2.78 -7.81
C SER A 276 -14.22 -2.96 -8.81
N GLN A 277 -14.34 -2.04 -9.79
CA GLN A 277 -15.40 -2.05 -10.81
C GLN A 277 -14.95 -2.75 -12.11
N ASN A 278 -13.65 -3.04 -12.29
CA ASN A 278 -13.08 -3.57 -13.52
C ASN A 278 -12.22 -4.81 -13.29
N PRO A 279 -12.77 -5.93 -12.79
CA PRO A 279 -12.01 -7.12 -12.42
C PRO A 279 -11.23 -7.73 -13.59
N ASP A 280 -11.73 -7.63 -14.82
CA ASP A 280 -11.02 -8.14 -15.99
C ASP A 280 -9.80 -7.30 -16.35
N ALA A 281 -9.88 -5.97 -16.18
CA ALA A 281 -8.71 -5.10 -16.34
C ALA A 281 -7.63 -5.41 -15.27
N VAL A 282 -8.05 -5.76 -14.05
CA VAL A 282 -7.15 -6.24 -13.00
C VAL A 282 -6.45 -7.52 -13.42
N ARG A 283 -7.17 -8.54 -13.87
CA ARG A 283 -6.57 -9.81 -14.32
C ARG A 283 -5.59 -9.62 -15.48
N GLN A 284 -5.88 -8.66 -16.36
CA GLN A 284 -5.02 -8.34 -17.50
C GLN A 284 -3.74 -7.60 -17.11
N ILE A 285 -3.75 -6.79 -16.04
CA ILE A 285 -2.57 -6.01 -15.64
C ILE A 285 -1.58 -6.85 -14.82
N ILE A 286 -2.04 -7.81 -14.02
CA ILE A 286 -1.20 -8.63 -13.12
C ILE A 286 0.00 -9.27 -13.84
N PRO A 287 -0.14 -9.90 -15.02
CA PRO A 287 1.01 -10.49 -15.75
C PRO A 287 2.06 -9.49 -16.20
N THR A 288 1.78 -8.19 -16.20
CA THR A 288 2.73 -7.17 -16.64
C THR A 288 3.81 -6.83 -15.61
N TYR A 289 3.58 -7.20 -14.34
CA TYR A 289 4.49 -6.90 -13.22
C TYR A 289 4.77 -8.12 -12.31
N THR A 290 4.16 -9.27 -12.62
CA THR A 290 4.44 -10.55 -11.97
C THR A 290 4.94 -11.57 -12.99
N SER A 291 5.46 -12.71 -12.51
CA SER A 291 5.89 -13.81 -13.40
C SER A 291 4.75 -14.77 -13.77
N ILE A 292 3.50 -14.48 -13.43
CA ILE A 292 2.36 -15.37 -13.63
C ILE A 292 1.88 -15.33 -15.08
N PRO A 293 1.68 -16.50 -15.73
CA PRO A 293 1.11 -16.55 -17.06
C PRO A 293 -0.30 -15.96 -17.14
N ALA A 294 -0.64 -15.30 -18.25
CA ALA A 294 -1.97 -14.71 -18.45
C ALA A 294 -3.12 -15.72 -18.31
N ALA A 295 -2.88 -16.99 -18.68
CA ALA A 295 -3.87 -18.07 -18.51
C ALA A 295 -4.22 -18.30 -17.03
N VAL A 296 -3.25 -18.22 -16.12
CA VAL A 296 -3.50 -18.30 -14.67
C VAL A 296 -4.18 -17.03 -14.18
N ALA A 297 -3.70 -15.87 -14.64
CA ALA A 297 -4.25 -14.58 -14.22
C ALA A 297 -5.75 -14.43 -14.54
N SER A 298 -6.23 -15.05 -15.63
CA SER A 298 -7.65 -14.96 -16.05
C SER A 298 -8.64 -15.54 -15.04
N SER A 299 -8.22 -16.45 -14.17
CA SER A 299 -9.07 -17.14 -13.20
C SER A 299 -8.83 -16.75 -11.74
N LEU A 300 -7.95 -15.75 -11.49
CA LEU A 300 -7.62 -15.34 -10.13
C LEU A 300 -8.86 -14.89 -9.35
N LYS A 301 -8.92 -15.30 -8.09
CA LYS A 301 -9.76 -14.65 -7.10
C LYS A 301 -9.06 -13.35 -6.69
N LEU A 302 -9.78 -12.26 -6.76
CA LEU A 302 -9.17 -10.94 -6.58
C LEU A 302 -9.34 -10.44 -5.14
N PRO A 303 -8.33 -9.69 -4.61
CA PRO A 303 -8.49 -8.91 -3.40
C PRO A 303 -9.70 -7.98 -3.49
N VAL A 304 -10.23 -7.59 -2.35
CA VAL A 304 -11.29 -6.59 -2.28
C VAL A 304 -10.65 -5.21 -2.12
N TRP A 305 -10.79 -4.36 -3.12
CA TRP A 305 -10.31 -2.99 -3.07
C TRP A 305 -11.42 -2.02 -2.68
N ASN A 306 -11.10 -1.15 -1.74
CA ASN A 306 -11.96 -0.07 -1.29
C ASN A 306 -11.10 1.16 -1.01
N SER A 307 -11.51 2.31 -1.50
CA SER A 307 -10.81 3.57 -1.24
C SER A 307 -10.91 4.04 0.22
N THR A 308 -11.79 3.42 1.01
CA THR A 308 -11.96 3.71 2.45
C THR A 308 -11.17 2.71 3.29
N LEU A 309 -10.34 3.19 4.19
CA LEU A 309 -9.64 2.37 5.19
C LEU A 309 -10.63 1.82 6.22
N ASN A 310 -10.70 0.49 6.36
CA ASN A 310 -11.48 -0.14 7.43
C ASN A 310 -10.69 -0.12 8.75
N THR A 311 -10.66 1.04 9.39
CA THR A 311 -9.91 1.23 10.64
C THR A 311 -10.45 0.42 11.81
N SER A 312 -11.72 0.00 11.78
CA SER A 312 -12.31 -0.84 12.83
C SER A 312 -11.66 -2.23 12.90
N SER A 313 -11.07 -2.73 11.80
CA SER A 313 -10.36 -4.01 11.79
C SER A 313 -8.98 -3.96 12.45
N ILE A 314 -8.39 -2.78 12.60
CA ILE A 314 -7.06 -2.59 13.22
C ILE A 314 -7.08 -3.02 14.69
N GLN A 315 -8.11 -2.63 15.43
CA GLN A 315 -8.27 -2.97 16.86
C GLN A 315 -8.29 -4.49 17.11
N GLY A 316 -8.93 -5.25 16.21
CA GLY A 316 -8.95 -6.72 16.29
C GLY A 316 -7.56 -7.33 16.09
N GLN A 317 -6.79 -6.78 15.16
CA GLN A 317 -5.41 -7.21 14.92
C GLN A 317 -4.51 -6.90 16.11
N GLU A 318 -4.57 -5.68 16.66
CA GLU A 318 -3.80 -5.30 17.87
C GLU A 318 -4.12 -6.20 19.05
N THR A 319 -5.40 -6.53 19.25
CA THR A 319 -5.83 -7.43 20.33
C THR A 319 -5.18 -8.80 20.20
N LEU A 320 -5.16 -9.37 19.00
CA LEU A 320 -4.50 -10.66 18.74
C LEU A 320 -2.98 -10.55 18.87
N MET A 321 -2.36 -9.49 18.33
CA MET A 321 -0.92 -9.26 18.46
C MET A 321 -0.47 -9.15 19.93
N LYS A 322 -1.27 -8.53 20.79
CA LYS A 322 -1.02 -8.51 22.26
C LYS A 322 -1.16 -9.89 22.87
N GLN A 323 -2.19 -10.65 22.49
CA GLN A 323 -2.40 -12.03 22.98
C GLN A 323 -1.21 -12.93 22.61
N LEU A 324 -0.63 -12.74 21.42
CA LEU A 324 0.56 -13.46 20.95
C LEU A 324 1.88 -12.90 21.55
N GLY A 325 1.84 -11.79 22.26
CA GLY A 325 3.02 -11.16 22.87
C GLY A 325 3.89 -10.41 21.85
N TRP A 326 3.36 -10.04 20.69
CA TRP A 326 4.08 -9.27 19.66
C TRP A 326 4.16 -7.78 20.00
N MET A 327 3.20 -7.28 20.77
CA MET A 327 3.17 -5.93 21.29
C MET A 327 2.58 -5.89 22.70
N THR A 328 2.81 -4.80 23.44
CA THR A 328 2.39 -4.65 24.86
C THR A 328 1.24 -3.69 25.06
N SER A 329 0.99 -2.77 24.12
CA SER A 329 -0.02 -1.71 24.24
C SER A 329 -0.64 -1.40 22.90
N ASP A 330 -1.90 -0.96 22.89
CA ASP A 330 -2.59 -0.48 21.69
C ASP A 330 -1.95 0.82 21.20
N ILE A 331 -2.05 1.05 19.90
CA ILE A 331 -1.63 2.28 19.23
C ILE A 331 -2.90 3.00 18.78
N PRO A 332 -3.11 4.26 19.19
CA PRO A 332 -4.25 5.03 18.70
C PRO A 332 -4.27 5.06 17.16
N VAL A 333 -5.43 4.84 16.55
CA VAL A 333 -5.61 4.88 15.09
C VAL A 333 -5.04 6.18 14.49
N SER A 334 -5.13 7.29 15.22
CA SER A 334 -4.55 8.59 14.83
C SER A 334 -3.02 8.61 14.72
N GLN A 335 -2.33 7.58 15.22
CA GLN A 335 -0.88 7.39 15.04
C GLN A 335 -0.56 6.38 13.92
N LEU A 336 -1.56 5.65 13.44
CA LEU A 336 -1.43 4.65 12.37
C LEU A 336 -1.94 5.17 11.03
N VAL A 337 -2.87 6.13 11.06
CA VAL A 337 -3.57 6.59 9.87
C VAL A 337 -3.54 8.11 9.81
N TRP A 338 -3.03 8.62 8.71
CA TRP A 338 -3.04 10.04 8.40
C TRP A 338 -4.48 10.60 8.37
N SER A 339 -4.69 11.77 9.00
CA SER A 339 -6.02 12.38 9.10
C SER A 339 -6.65 12.77 7.76
N GLY A 340 -5.87 12.86 6.70
CA GLY A 340 -6.35 13.12 5.34
C GLY A 340 -6.67 11.87 4.54
N ALA A 341 -6.44 10.67 5.08
CA ALA A 341 -6.86 9.42 4.46
C ALA A 341 -8.39 9.25 4.55
N LYS A 342 -8.98 8.59 3.57
CA LYS A 342 -10.43 8.28 3.58
C LYS A 342 -10.68 7.12 4.55
N GLN A 343 -11.45 7.39 5.59
CA GLN A 343 -11.82 6.44 6.66
C GLN A 343 -13.32 6.21 6.71
#